data_7f13a371ae093e2ac403baa34fa1102b
#
_entry.id   7f13a371ae093e2ac403baa34fa1102b
#
_cell.length_a   1.000
_cell.length_b   1.000
_cell.length_c   1.000
_cell.angle_alpha   90.00
_cell.angle_beta   90.00
_cell.angle_gamma   90.00
#
_symmetry.space_group_name_H-M   'P 1'
#
loop_
_entity.id
_entity.type
_entity.pdbx_description
1 polymer ?
#
loop_
_entity_poly.entity_id
_entity_poly.type
_entity_poly.pdbx_seq_one_letter_code
_entity_poly.pdbx_strand_id
1 'polypeptide(L)'
;MSRTPSRRGLLRGLTVTGAAVIGFDPAARSWAVTASGSATELAGLPRLDGTLHADHASLTAAADDYGHIVHHRPVAVLRPGSVRDVVSMVRFCNEQRLPVAPRGQGHAPFGQAQVEGGLVIETAPLADIGPVGKGSTTVTVGAGARWSAVAKATLAHGLTPPVFTDYLELSVGGTLSVGGLGGQVHRHGAQVDNVTALRVVTGAGELVRCSPSRRSDLFHAVLAGLGQCGIIVEATLRLVRAPETVRHYRLSYDDLETFLDDQRVLVREGRFDYVEGQVSADAGGAFRVHTLEAVAYGPPTGPAPDDAALLRGLRHDPSTVHSGDLPYYDFLDRLAPLVAADKEAGVWTYAHPWLNLMLPGSSAATVSARILNALTPADLGPGVVLFYPLLRDRLTTPLLRTSDEEVSYLFDVLSAVPPDDTATVDRLLTANRSAYEAAAAVGGTQYPVGSIPFTRADWRTHFGAAWPRLKSAKRTYDPRGILVPGQGIF
;
A
#
# COMPACT_ATOMS: atom_id res chain seq x y z
N MET A 1 -29.95 -12.21 45.25
CA MET A 1 -28.66 -11.96 44.57
C MET A 1 -28.89 -12.14 43.08
N SER A 2 -29.15 -11.03 42.42
CA SER A 2 -29.47 -10.98 40.96
C SER A 2 -28.17 -10.96 40.16
N ARG A 3 -27.91 -11.97 39.34
CA ARG A 3 -26.83 -11.97 38.38
C ARG A 3 -27.30 -11.21 37.15
N THR A 4 -26.71 -10.05 36.91
CA THR A 4 -26.87 -9.27 35.67
C THR A 4 -26.26 -10.05 34.50
N PRO A 5 -26.98 -10.30 33.39
CA PRO A 5 -26.41 -10.94 32.23
C PRO A 5 -25.47 -9.97 31.53
N SER A 6 -24.24 -10.43 31.25
CA SER A 6 -23.28 -9.70 30.41
C SER A 6 -23.89 -9.47 29.04
N ARG A 7 -23.85 -8.24 28.56
CA ARG A 7 -24.29 -7.86 27.21
C ARG A 7 -23.41 -8.55 26.17
N ARG A 8 -23.86 -9.70 25.66
CA ARG A 8 -23.32 -10.30 24.43
C ARG A 8 -23.77 -9.40 23.28
N GLY A 9 -22.83 -8.69 22.67
CA GLY A 9 -23.10 -7.96 21.44
C GLY A 9 -23.56 -8.94 20.36
N LEU A 10 -24.80 -8.81 19.88
CA LEU A 10 -25.28 -9.55 18.72
C LEU A 10 -24.51 -9.07 17.48
N LEU A 11 -23.55 -9.86 17.05
CA LEU A 11 -22.95 -9.73 15.72
C LEU A 11 -23.99 -10.18 14.69
N ARG A 12 -24.33 -9.31 13.76
CA ARG A 12 -25.08 -9.70 12.54
C ARG A 12 -24.11 -10.48 11.67
N GLY A 13 -24.08 -11.81 11.83
CA GLY A 13 -23.17 -12.70 11.14
C GLY A 13 -23.61 -12.99 9.72
N LEU A 14 -22.65 -13.26 8.87
CA LEU A 14 -22.85 -13.86 7.55
C LEU A 14 -23.43 -15.27 7.71
N THR A 15 -24.58 -15.51 7.09
CA THR A 15 -25.22 -16.84 7.08
C THR A 15 -24.45 -17.80 6.19
N VAL A 16 -23.90 -18.82 6.79
CA VAL A 16 -23.31 -19.97 6.05
C VAL A 16 -24.18 -21.16 6.35
N THR A 17 -24.97 -21.59 5.36
CA THR A 17 -25.77 -22.83 5.39
C THR A 17 -26.48 -23.10 6.75
N GLY A 18 -27.20 -22.09 7.27
CA GLY A 18 -28.00 -22.23 8.47
C GLY A 18 -27.28 -22.03 9.81
N ALA A 19 -25.99 -21.72 9.81
CA ALA A 19 -25.22 -21.37 11.01
C ALA A 19 -24.56 -19.98 10.87
N ALA A 20 -24.65 -19.16 11.92
CA ALA A 20 -23.94 -17.88 11.99
C ALA A 20 -22.94 -17.91 13.15
N VAL A 21 -21.73 -17.41 12.91
CA VAL A 21 -20.73 -17.19 13.97
C VAL A 21 -21.18 -16.00 14.80
N ILE A 22 -21.37 -16.22 16.12
CA ILE A 22 -21.86 -15.18 17.06
C ILE A 22 -20.79 -14.67 18.02
N GLY A 23 -19.61 -15.25 18.02
CA GLY A 23 -18.49 -14.83 18.85
C GLY A 23 -17.41 -15.87 19.01
N PHE A 24 -16.36 -15.51 19.74
CA PHE A 24 -15.29 -16.40 20.15
C PHE A 24 -15.25 -16.49 21.66
N ASP A 25 -15.13 -17.71 22.20
CA ASP A 25 -14.89 -17.95 23.64
C ASP A 25 -13.39 -18.19 23.88
N PRO A 26 -12.67 -17.22 24.47
CA PRO A 26 -11.24 -17.35 24.73
C PRO A 26 -10.88 -18.45 25.75
N ALA A 27 -11.79 -18.76 26.67
CA ALA A 27 -11.55 -19.77 27.70
C ALA A 27 -11.70 -21.19 27.15
N ALA A 28 -12.74 -21.43 26.35
CA ALA A 28 -12.95 -22.69 25.63
C ALA A 28 -12.10 -22.80 24.35
N ARG A 29 -11.47 -21.69 23.89
CA ARG A 29 -10.75 -21.61 22.62
C ARG A 29 -11.58 -22.10 21.43
N SER A 30 -12.86 -21.72 21.41
CA SER A 30 -13.84 -22.17 20.44
C SER A 30 -14.68 -21.01 19.90
N TRP A 31 -15.16 -21.15 18.66
CA TRP A 31 -16.12 -20.23 18.09
C TRP A 31 -17.55 -20.61 18.50
N ALA A 32 -18.30 -19.63 18.93
CA ALA A 32 -19.73 -19.80 19.15
C ALA A 32 -20.48 -19.55 17.85
N VAL A 33 -21.30 -20.52 17.42
CA VAL A 33 -22.18 -20.40 16.25
C VAL A 33 -23.62 -20.63 16.64
N THR A 34 -24.55 -19.97 15.97
CA THR A 34 -25.96 -20.34 16.01
C THR A 34 -26.29 -21.15 14.78
N ALA A 35 -26.67 -22.42 14.97
CA ALA A 35 -27.42 -23.16 13.95
C ALA A 35 -28.89 -23.10 14.39
N SER A 36 -29.76 -22.50 13.57
CA SER A 36 -31.24 -22.50 13.74
C SER A 36 -31.77 -22.84 15.14
N GLY A 37 -31.35 -22.05 16.16
CA GLY A 37 -31.91 -22.10 17.51
C GLY A 37 -31.05 -22.72 18.61
N SER A 38 -29.87 -23.26 18.36
CA SER A 38 -28.94 -23.71 19.40
C SER A 38 -27.51 -23.24 19.11
N ALA A 39 -26.79 -22.79 20.15
CA ALA A 39 -25.36 -22.47 20.04
C ALA A 39 -24.59 -23.79 19.93
N THR A 40 -23.91 -24.01 18.80
CA THR A 40 -23.01 -25.14 18.59
C THR A 40 -21.56 -24.62 18.66
N GLU A 41 -20.74 -25.24 19.50
CA GLU A 41 -19.29 -24.95 19.51
C GLU A 41 -18.66 -25.46 18.20
N LEU A 42 -17.89 -24.62 17.55
CA LEU A 42 -17.04 -25.05 16.42
C LEU A 42 -15.91 -25.90 16.97
N ALA A 43 -15.76 -27.10 16.47
CA ALA A 43 -14.72 -28.03 16.89
C ALA A 43 -13.33 -27.40 16.80
N GLY A 44 -12.61 -27.49 17.90
CA GLY A 44 -11.20 -27.29 18.13
C GLY A 44 -10.42 -26.32 17.25
N LEU A 45 -10.15 -25.12 17.77
CA LEU A 45 -9.11 -24.26 17.19
C LEU A 45 -7.76 -24.97 17.13
N PRO A 46 -7.00 -24.77 16.05
CA PRO A 46 -5.64 -25.31 15.97
C PRO A 46 -4.76 -24.77 17.11
N ARG A 47 -3.77 -25.53 17.51
CA ARG A 47 -2.73 -25.03 18.40
C ARG A 47 -1.90 -23.99 17.66
N LEU A 48 -1.68 -22.85 18.30
CA LEU A 48 -0.93 -21.71 17.75
C LEU A 48 0.35 -21.50 18.53
N ASP A 49 1.39 -21.06 17.84
CA ASP A 49 2.62 -20.54 18.43
C ASP A 49 2.42 -19.09 18.89
N GLY A 50 1.57 -18.35 18.21
CA GLY A 50 1.16 -16.98 18.51
C GLY A 50 -0.11 -16.89 19.33
N THR A 51 -0.83 -15.78 19.18
CA THR A 51 -2.02 -15.45 19.99
C THR A 51 -3.23 -15.10 19.13
N LEU A 52 -4.41 -15.50 19.59
CA LEU A 52 -5.68 -15.10 19.02
C LEU A 52 -6.40 -14.19 20.02
N HIS A 53 -6.80 -13.01 19.56
CA HIS A 53 -7.43 -11.97 20.36
C HIS A 53 -8.90 -11.79 19.96
N ALA A 54 -9.78 -11.66 20.96
CA ALA A 54 -11.18 -11.32 20.77
C ALA A 54 -11.63 -10.26 21.80
N ASP A 55 -10.67 -9.63 22.48
CA ASP A 55 -10.94 -8.51 23.37
C ASP A 55 -11.37 -7.26 22.60
N HIS A 56 -12.10 -6.37 23.28
CA HIS A 56 -12.67 -5.18 22.66
C HIS A 56 -11.60 -4.28 22.02
N ALA A 57 -10.45 -4.09 22.69
CA ALA A 57 -9.38 -3.20 22.22
C ALA A 57 -8.75 -3.72 20.92
N SER A 58 -8.40 -5.02 20.89
CA SER A 58 -7.83 -5.66 19.68
C SER A 58 -8.80 -5.63 18.50
N LEU A 59 -10.10 -5.92 18.73
CA LEU A 59 -11.11 -5.88 17.67
C LEU A 59 -11.37 -4.45 17.17
N THR A 60 -11.36 -3.45 18.05
CA THR A 60 -11.53 -2.05 17.66
C THR A 60 -10.34 -1.54 16.85
N ALA A 61 -9.11 -1.85 17.26
CA ALA A 61 -7.91 -1.49 16.52
C ALA A 61 -7.86 -2.15 15.13
N ALA A 62 -8.35 -3.39 15.00
CA ALA A 62 -8.38 -4.09 13.71
C ALA A 62 -9.56 -3.68 12.82
N ALA A 63 -10.58 -3.03 13.40
CA ALA A 63 -11.73 -2.46 12.67
C ALA A 63 -11.45 -1.05 12.15
N ASP A 64 -10.25 -0.53 12.36
CA ASP A 64 -9.83 0.79 11.94
C ASP A 64 -8.52 0.70 11.13
N ASP A 65 -8.22 1.72 10.34
CA ASP A 65 -6.97 1.84 9.59
C ASP A 65 -6.51 3.31 9.56
N TYR A 66 -5.46 3.61 8.81
CA TYR A 66 -4.90 4.96 8.74
C TYR A 66 -5.90 6.00 8.21
N GLY A 67 -6.90 5.57 7.45
CA GLY A 67 -7.89 6.47 6.87
C GLY A 67 -8.97 6.94 7.83
N HIS A 68 -9.26 6.16 8.88
CA HIS A 68 -10.33 6.43 9.84
C HIS A 68 -11.71 6.69 9.22
N ILE A 69 -11.97 6.15 8.01
CA ILE A 69 -13.18 6.39 7.22
C ILE A 69 -14.13 5.17 7.24
N VAL A 70 -13.54 3.98 7.12
CA VAL A 70 -14.29 2.71 7.02
C VAL A 70 -13.95 1.84 8.22
N HIS A 71 -14.99 1.24 8.81
CA HIS A 71 -14.82 0.41 10.00
C HIS A 71 -15.54 -0.93 9.82
N HIS A 72 -14.78 -1.99 9.54
CA HIS A 72 -15.27 -3.36 9.46
C HIS A 72 -14.78 -4.17 10.65
N ARG A 73 -15.69 -4.52 11.57
CA ARG A 73 -15.34 -5.17 12.82
C ARG A 73 -15.12 -6.68 12.64
N PRO A 74 -13.90 -7.21 12.87
CA PRO A 74 -13.64 -8.63 12.87
C PRO A 74 -14.22 -9.31 14.12
N VAL A 75 -14.31 -10.65 14.12
CA VAL A 75 -14.65 -11.46 15.28
C VAL A 75 -13.42 -11.89 16.07
N ALA A 76 -12.25 -11.90 15.43
CA ALA A 76 -10.97 -12.14 16.09
C ALA A 76 -9.80 -11.55 15.30
N VAL A 77 -8.67 -11.41 16.00
CA VAL A 77 -7.38 -10.96 15.44
C VAL A 77 -6.33 -12.01 15.76
N LEU A 78 -5.68 -12.57 14.74
CA LEU A 78 -4.53 -13.45 14.90
C LEU A 78 -3.24 -12.62 14.86
N ARG A 79 -2.40 -12.75 15.89
CA ARG A 79 -0.99 -12.36 15.89
C ARG A 79 -0.14 -13.62 15.80
N PRO A 80 0.30 -14.02 14.60
CA PRO A 80 0.96 -15.31 14.40
C PRO A 80 2.34 -15.32 15.04
N GLY A 81 2.68 -16.37 15.75
CA GLY A 81 4.06 -16.64 16.21
C GLY A 81 4.90 -17.34 15.14
N SER A 82 4.27 -17.88 14.11
CA SER A 82 4.92 -18.56 12.99
C SER A 82 4.05 -18.56 11.73
N VAL A 83 4.66 -18.86 10.58
CA VAL A 83 3.92 -19.09 9.31
C VAL A 83 2.94 -20.28 9.45
N ARG A 84 3.23 -21.24 10.33
CA ARG A 84 2.33 -22.38 10.61
C ARG A 84 1.01 -21.93 11.20
N ASP A 85 0.98 -20.88 12.01
CA ASP A 85 -0.24 -20.33 12.57
C ASP A 85 -1.14 -19.78 11.47
N VAL A 86 -0.55 -19.03 10.51
CA VAL A 86 -1.29 -18.50 9.35
C VAL A 86 -1.91 -19.65 8.55
N VAL A 87 -1.11 -20.68 8.22
CA VAL A 87 -1.58 -21.88 7.50
C VAL A 87 -2.75 -22.55 8.23
N SER A 88 -2.58 -22.79 9.54
CA SER A 88 -3.56 -23.51 10.34
C SER A 88 -4.87 -22.72 10.49
N MET A 89 -4.77 -21.39 10.72
CA MET A 89 -5.95 -20.55 10.88
C MET A 89 -6.67 -20.29 9.55
N VAL A 90 -5.94 -20.11 8.44
CA VAL A 90 -6.59 -19.97 7.13
C VAL A 90 -7.29 -21.28 6.74
N ARG A 91 -6.70 -22.45 7.01
CA ARG A 91 -7.36 -23.75 6.80
C ARG A 91 -8.62 -23.87 7.63
N PHE A 92 -8.55 -23.54 8.91
CA PHE A 92 -9.71 -23.50 9.80
C PHE A 92 -10.79 -22.56 9.26
N CYS A 93 -10.44 -21.32 8.91
CA CYS A 93 -11.38 -20.35 8.33
C CYS A 93 -11.98 -20.85 7.01
N ASN A 94 -11.17 -21.50 6.17
CA ASN A 94 -11.66 -22.13 4.95
C ASN A 94 -12.72 -23.19 5.23
N GLU A 95 -12.47 -24.10 6.17
CA GLU A 95 -13.42 -25.16 6.58
C GLU A 95 -14.71 -24.56 7.12
N GLN A 96 -14.61 -23.50 7.91
CA GLN A 96 -15.74 -22.81 8.55
C GLN A 96 -16.38 -21.72 7.66
N ARG A 97 -15.81 -21.44 6.47
CA ARG A 97 -16.21 -20.34 5.57
C ARG A 97 -16.19 -18.97 6.23
N LEU A 98 -15.25 -18.76 7.13
CA LEU A 98 -15.03 -17.47 7.76
C LEU A 98 -14.18 -16.58 6.84
N PRO A 99 -14.58 -15.31 6.60
CA PRO A 99 -13.78 -14.40 5.81
C PRO A 99 -12.49 -14.02 6.54
N VAL A 100 -11.44 -13.75 5.77
CA VAL A 100 -10.09 -13.47 6.28
C VAL A 100 -9.53 -12.23 5.57
N ALA A 101 -8.94 -11.32 6.32
CA ALA A 101 -8.13 -10.22 5.78
C ALA A 101 -6.73 -10.23 6.40
N PRO A 102 -5.65 -10.26 5.60
CA PRO A 102 -4.30 -9.98 6.08
C PRO A 102 -4.14 -8.48 6.31
N ARG A 103 -3.40 -8.11 7.38
CA ARG A 103 -3.11 -6.74 7.76
C ARG A 103 -1.62 -6.59 8.06
N GLY A 104 -0.96 -5.64 7.37
CA GLY A 104 0.39 -5.17 7.69
C GLY A 104 0.36 -4.09 8.77
N GLN A 105 0.84 -2.89 8.43
CA GLN A 105 0.84 -1.75 9.36
C GLN A 105 -0.53 -1.03 9.45
N GLY A 106 -1.54 -1.45 8.68
CA GLY A 106 -2.84 -0.80 8.67
C GLY A 106 -2.83 0.61 8.07
N HIS A 107 -1.87 0.88 7.18
CA HIS A 107 -1.69 2.22 6.58
C HIS A 107 -2.55 2.44 5.32
N ALA A 108 -3.44 1.52 5.00
CA ALA A 108 -4.43 1.72 3.95
C ALA A 108 -5.57 2.63 4.48
N PRO A 109 -6.08 3.59 3.67
CA PRO A 109 -7.00 4.62 4.19
C PRO A 109 -8.49 4.32 3.98
N PHE A 110 -8.88 3.15 3.45
CA PHE A 110 -10.28 2.92 3.06
C PHE A 110 -10.74 1.47 3.26
N GLY A 111 -10.42 0.88 4.40
CA GLY A 111 -10.88 -0.45 4.79
C GLY A 111 -10.17 -1.62 4.09
N GLN A 112 -9.12 -1.37 3.29
CA GLN A 112 -8.49 -2.38 2.43
C GLN A 112 -7.91 -3.59 3.18
N ALA A 113 -7.57 -3.45 4.46
CA ALA A 113 -7.02 -4.53 5.29
C ALA A 113 -7.97 -4.93 6.43
N GLN A 114 -9.25 -4.63 6.30
CA GLN A 114 -10.30 -4.93 7.28
C GLN A 114 -11.23 -6.01 6.76
N VAL A 115 -11.99 -6.63 7.65
CA VAL A 115 -13.02 -7.62 7.31
C VAL A 115 -14.16 -7.61 8.33
N GLU A 116 -15.41 -7.51 7.86
CA GLU A 116 -16.57 -7.59 8.72
C GLU A 116 -16.87 -9.05 9.10
N GLY A 117 -17.01 -9.32 10.40
CA GLY A 117 -17.41 -10.63 10.91
C GLY A 117 -16.40 -11.76 10.67
N GLY A 118 -15.16 -11.45 10.28
CA GLY A 118 -14.14 -12.40 9.92
C GLY A 118 -12.90 -12.38 10.82
N LEU A 119 -11.83 -13.01 10.35
CA LEU A 119 -10.52 -13.02 11.00
C LEU A 119 -9.57 -12.01 10.34
N VAL A 120 -9.03 -11.06 11.13
CA VAL A 120 -7.87 -10.27 10.72
C VAL A 120 -6.60 -11.00 11.12
N ILE A 121 -5.65 -11.14 10.20
CA ILE A 121 -4.31 -11.69 10.46
C ILE A 121 -3.30 -10.56 10.40
N GLU A 122 -2.80 -10.12 11.56
CA GLU A 122 -1.73 -9.13 11.69
C GLU A 122 -0.38 -9.77 11.37
N THR A 123 0.24 -9.40 10.24
CA THR A 123 1.50 -10.01 9.79
C THR A 123 2.74 -9.42 10.47
N ALA A 124 2.60 -8.37 11.27
CA ALA A 124 3.72 -7.69 11.93
C ALA A 124 4.70 -8.60 12.69
N PRO A 125 4.26 -9.69 13.37
CA PRO A 125 5.21 -10.60 14.01
C PRO A 125 6.07 -11.44 13.05
N LEU A 126 5.68 -11.56 11.78
CA LEU A 126 6.45 -12.26 10.74
C LEU A 126 7.49 -11.32 10.13
N ALA A 127 8.43 -10.82 10.92
CA ALA A 127 9.34 -9.73 10.56
C ALA A 127 10.81 -10.16 10.40
N ASP A 128 11.07 -11.44 10.29
CA ASP A 128 12.43 -11.96 10.14
C ASP A 128 13.10 -11.42 8.87
N ILE A 129 14.37 -11.05 8.97
CA ILE A 129 15.21 -10.67 7.85
C ILE A 129 16.31 -11.73 7.75
N GLY A 130 16.34 -12.43 6.62
CA GLY A 130 17.32 -13.47 6.35
C GLY A 130 18.74 -12.90 6.23
N PRO A 131 19.74 -13.78 6.24
CA PRO A 131 21.15 -13.36 6.20
C PRO A 131 21.47 -12.63 4.89
N VAL A 132 22.17 -11.51 5.04
CA VAL A 132 22.78 -10.74 3.94
C VAL A 132 24.28 -10.84 4.07
N GLY A 133 24.98 -11.11 2.99
CA GLY A 133 26.42 -11.18 2.95
C GLY A 133 27.00 -10.38 1.81
N LYS A 134 28.33 -10.21 1.81
CA LYS A 134 29.05 -9.52 0.71
C LYS A 134 28.79 -10.23 -0.62
N GLY A 135 28.23 -9.49 -1.59
CA GLY A 135 27.87 -10.03 -2.90
C GLY A 135 26.50 -10.70 -2.98
N SER A 136 25.66 -10.64 -1.95
CA SER A 136 24.26 -11.04 -2.05
C SER A 136 23.54 -10.18 -3.13
N THR A 137 22.75 -10.83 -3.95
CA THR A 137 21.90 -10.16 -4.95
C THR A 137 20.43 -10.14 -4.53
N THR A 138 20.12 -10.79 -3.42
CA THR A 138 18.78 -10.89 -2.87
C THR A 138 18.82 -10.99 -1.34
N VAL A 139 17.70 -10.64 -0.71
CA VAL A 139 17.40 -10.92 0.71
C VAL A 139 16.01 -11.51 0.83
N THR A 140 15.86 -12.51 1.69
CA THR A 140 14.54 -13.07 2.00
C THR A 140 14.07 -12.48 3.33
N VAL A 141 12.82 -11.94 3.34
CA VAL A 141 12.26 -11.25 4.49
C VAL A 141 10.83 -11.72 4.76
N GLY A 142 10.44 -11.72 6.01
CA GLY A 142 9.05 -11.94 6.40
C GLY A 142 8.14 -10.78 5.96
N ALA A 143 6.88 -11.08 5.67
CA ALA A 143 5.94 -10.09 5.16
C ALA A 143 5.64 -8.93 6.14
N GLY A 144 5.82 -9.14 7.44
CA GLY A 144 5.69 -8.13 8.49
C GLY A 144 6.90 -7.23 8.67
N ALA A 145 8.04 -7.54 8.04
CA ALA A 145 9.24 -6.70 8.12
C ALA A 145 8.94 -5.30 7.56
N ARG A 146 9.41 -4.27 8.25
CA ARG A 146 9.30 -2.88 7.78
C ARG A 146 10.43 -2.56 6.82
N TRP A 147 10.16 -1.72 5.84
CA TRP A 147 11.18 -1.33 4.87
C TRP A 147 12.38 -0.62 5.52
N SER A 148 12.16 0.15 6.60
CA SER A 148 13.24 0.74 7.40
C SER A 148 14.20 -0.30 7.98
N ALA A 149 13.67 -1.41 8.51
CA ALA A 149 14.48 -2.50 9.04
C ALA A 149 15.23 -3.24 7.93
N VAL A 150 14.58 -3.49 6.79
CA VAL A 150 15.22 -4.11 5.61
C VAL A 150 16.34 -3.22 5.08
N ALA A 151 16.12 -1.90 4.95
CA ALA A 151 17.15 -0.95 4.54
C ALA A 151 18.36 -1.00 5.47
N LYS A 152 18.17 -0.87 6.79
CA LYS A 152 19.25 -0.92 7.78
C LYS A 152 20.05 -2.23 7.71
N ALA A 153 19.36 -3.37 7.61
CA ALA A 153 20.00 -4.68 7.55
C ALA A 153 20.84 -4.85 6.26
N THR A 154 20.37 -4.34 5.13
CA THR A 154 21.08 -4.47 3.85
C THR A 154 22.20 -3.44 3.69
N LEU A 155 22.01 -2.20 4.16
CA LEU A 155 23.02 -1.13 4.13
C LEU A 155 24.26 -1.48 4.95
N ALA A 156 24.14 -2.25 6.03
CA ALA A 156 25.28 -2.77 6.78
C ALA A 156 26.25 -3.61 5.92
N HIS A 157 25.80 -4.05 4.74
CA HIS A 157 26.59 -4.82 3.77
C HIS A 157 26.85 -4.07 2.45
N GLY A 158 26.55 -2.76 2.40
CA GLY A 158 26.68 -1.93 1.20
C GLY A 158 25.67 -2.28 0.11
N LEU A 159 24.52 -2.83 0.49
CA LEU A 159 23.44 -3.27 -0.40
C LEU A 159 22.13 -2.59 -0.02
N THR A 160 21.20 -2.50 -0.97
CA THR A 160 19.88 -1.92 -0.76
C THR A 160 18.85 -2.53 -1.70
N PRO A 161 17.57 -2.66 -1.33
CA PRO A 161 16.49 -2.77 -2.30
C PRO A 161 16.53 -1.58 -3.27
N PRO A 162 16.22 -1.77 -4.56
CA PRO A 162 16.33 -0.69 -5.56
C PRO A 162 15.21 0.34 -5.47
N VAL A 163 14.09 0.05 -4.81
CA VAL A 163 12.90 0.91 -4.73
C VAL A 163 12.33 0.92 -3.33
N PHE A 164 12.05 2.11 -2.83
CA PHE A 164 11.35 2.34 -1.57
C PHE A 164 10.13 3.22 -1.82
N THR A 165 9.11 3.04 -0.99
CA THR A 165 8.07 4.06 -0.77
C THR A 165 8.65 5.14 0.14
N ASP A 166 8.14 6.37 0.07
CA ASP A 166 8.68 7.47 0.88
C ASP A 166 8.51 7.25 2.39
N TYR A 167 7.43 6.58 2.80
CA TYR A 167 7.26 6.17 4.19
C TYR A 167 7.82 4.77 4.42
N LEU A 168 8.94 4.68 5.13
CA LEU A 168 9.68 3.43 5.33
C LEU A 168 9.07 2.47 6.36
N GLU A 169 8.14 2.94 7.21
CA GLU A 169 7.55 2.11 8.25
C GLU A 169 6.43 1.19 7.74
N LEU A 170 6.18 1.17 6.43
CA LEU A 170 5.29 0.20 5.80
C LEU A 170 5.88 -1.21 5.83
N SER A 171 5.00 -2.21 5.90
CA SER A 171 5.42 -3.63 5.85
C SER A 171 5.63 -4.09 4.41
N VAL A 172 6.60 -4.98 4.21
CA VAL A 172 6.91 -5.58 2.91
C VAL A 172 5.67 -6.24 2.30
N GLY A 173 4.97 -7.11 3.04
CA GLY A 173 3.78 -7.80 2.53
C GLY A 173 2.63 -6.85 2.15
N GLY A 174 2.47 -5.74 2.89
CA GLY A 174 1.46 -4.72 2.61
C GLY A 174 1.74 -4.01 1.29
N THR A 175 2.94 -3.47 1.08
CA THR A 175 3.28 -2.75 -0.14
C THR A 175 3.34 -3.66 -1.36
N LEU A 176 3.83 -4.89 -1.23
CA LEU A 176 3.81 -5.87 -2.32
C LEU A 176 2.40 -6.31 -2.72
N SER A 177 1.42 -6.18 -1.83
CA SER A 177 0.02 -6.46 -2.17
C SER A 177 -0.64 -5.39 -3.03
N VAL A 178 -0.08 -4.16 -3.08
CA VAL A 178 -0.65 -3.02 -3.84
C VAL A 178 0.26 -2.50 -4.94
N GLY A 179 1.59 -2.65 -4.83
CA GLY A 179 2.56 -2.18 -5.83
C GLY A 179 3.86 -1.71 -5.20
N GLY A 180 3.83 -0.71 -4.33
CA GLY A 180 4.99 -0.06 -3.73
C GLY A 180 5.69 0.85 -4.72
N LEU A 181 5.28 2.11 -4.78
CA LEU A 181 5.83 3.15 -5.66
C LEU A 181 6.62 4.18 -4.86
N GLY A 182 7.63 4.75 -5.47
CA GLY A 182 8.44 5.85 -5.00
C GLY A 182 9.24 6.45 -6.15
N GLY A 183 10.01 7.49 -5.92
CA GLY A 183 10.68 8.23 -7.00
C GLY A 183 11.72 7.46 -7.81
N GLN A 184 12.13 6.25 -7.38
CA GLN A 184 13.06 5.38 -8.14
C GLN A 184 12.36 4.54 -9.22
N VAL A 185 11.03 4.59 -9.29
CA VAL A 185 10.21 3.67 -10.11
C VAL A 185 10.50 3.80 -11.62
N HIS A 186 10.87 4.96 -12.08
CA HIS A 186 11.25 5.20 -13.49
C HIS A 186 12.51 4.43 -13.91
N ARG A 187 13.38 4.03 -12.96
CA ARG A 187 14.61 3.24 -13.25
C ARG A 187 14.41 1.75 -13.01
N HIS A 188 13.71 1.40 -11.92
CA HIS A 188 13.73 0.05 -11.37
C HIS A 188 12.36 -0.63 -11.38
N GLY A 189 11.30 0.02 -11.86
CA GLY A 189 9.93 -0.44 -11.67
C GLY A 189 9.48 -0.29 -10.22
N ALA A 190 8.31 -0.80 -9.89
CA ALA A 190 7.76 -0.79 -8.53
C ALA A 190 8.45 -1.82 -7.62
N GLN A 191 8.17 -1.79 -6.32
CA GLN A 191 8.66 -2.82 -5.40
C GLN A 191 8.28 -4.23 -5.85
N VAL A 192 7.05 -4.41 -6.37
CA VAL A 192 6.56 -5.70 -6.90
C VAL A 192 7.37 -6.22 -8.08
N ASP A 193 7.99 -5.35 -8.88
CA ASP A 193 8.83 -5.73 -10.03
C ASP A 193 10.22 -6.21 -9.60
N ASN A 194 10.58 -6.00 -8.32
CA ASN A 194 11.87 -6.36 -7.73
C ASN A 194 11.78 -7.56 -6.78
N VAL A 195 10.72 -8.36 -6.89
CA VAL A 195 10.53 -9.61 -6.15
C VAL A 195 10.98 -10.79 -7.01
N THR A 196 11.79 -11.69 -6.44
CA THR A 196 12.29 -12.88 -7.15
C THR A 196 11.57 -14.17 -6.74
N ALA A 197 11.04 -14.23 -5.52
CA ALA A 197 10.24 -15.36 -5.03
C ALA A 197 9.35 -14.93 -3.87
N LEU A 198 8.28 -15.69 -3.65
CA LEU A 198 7.35 -15.52 -2.54
C LEU A 198 7.07 -16.87 -1.85
N ARG A 199 6.74 -16.81 -0.56
CA ARG A 199 5.95 -17.84 0.14
C ARG A 199 4.59 -17.24 0.45
N VAL A 200 3.56 -17.95 0.05
CA VAL A 200 2.16 -17.49 0.09
C VAL A 200 1.30 -18.55 0.75
N VAL A 201 0.43 -18.15 1.65
CA VAL A 201 -0.64 -19.01 2.16
C VAL A 201 -1.88 -18.75 1.32
N THR A 202 -2.36 -19.76 0.60
CA THR A 202 -3.58 -19.70 -0.23
C THR A 202 -4.85 -19.68 0.62
N GLY A 203 -5.98 -19.30 0.06
CA GLY A 203 -7.28 -19.39 0.74
C GLY A 203 -7.71 -20.82 1.13
N ALA A 204 -7.06 -21.84 0.57
CA ALA A 204 -7.22 -23.24 1.01
C ALA A 204 -6.34 -23.59 2.24
N GLY A 205 -5.53 -22.67 2.74
CA GLY A 205 -4.58 -22.90 3.84
C GLY A 205 -3.34 -23.70 3.42
N GLU A 206 -2.95 -23.63 2.16
CA GLU A 206 -1.73 -24.27 1.64
C GLU A 206 -0.59 -23.27 1.60
N LEU A 207 0.58 -23.66 2.09
CA LEU A 207 1.81 -22.88 1.96
C LEU A 207 2.50 -23.19 0.65
N VAL A 208 2.53 -22.23 -0.27
CA VAL A 208 3.06 -22.39 -1.62
C VAL A 208 4.26 -21.45 -1.83
N ARG A 209 5.36 -22.00 -2.36
CA ARG A 209 6.47 -21.20 -2.90
C ARG A 209 6.22 -20.92 -4.37
N CYS A 210 6.27 -19.66 -4.77
CA CYS A 210 6.08 -19.21 -6.15
C CYS A 210 7.14 -18.20 -6.59
N SER A 211 7.36 -18.12 -7.89
CA SER A 211 8.32 -17.22 -8.54
C SER A 211 7.89 -17.00 -10.00
N PRO A 212 8.55 -16.14 -10.78
CA PRO A 212 8.26 -15.99 -12.23
C PRO A 212 8.29 -17.30 -13.03
N SER A 213 9.09 -18.29 -12.58
CA SER A 213 9.26 -19.58 -13.27
C SER A 213 8.55 -20.76 -12.57
N ARG A 214 8.01 -20.57 -11.36
CA ARG A 214 7.35 -21.62 -10.59
C ARG A 214 6.05 -21.11 -10.00
N ARG A 215 4.90 -21.76 -10.34
CA ARG A 215 3.58 -21.27 -9.95
C ARG A 215 3.43 -19.79 -10.31
N SER A 216 3.83 -19.47 -11.54
CA SER A 216 3.87 -18.10 -12.07
C SER A 216 2.50 -17.42 -12.03
N ASP A 217 1.43 -18.19 -12.20
CA ASP A 217 0.05 -17.74 -12.07
C ASP A 217 -0.28 -17.22 -10.68
N LEU A 218 0.16 -17.90 -9.60
CA LEU A 218 0.00 -17.43 -8.22
C LEU A 218 0.93 -16.22 -7.96
N PHE A 219 2.19 -16.30 -8.41
CA PHE A 219 3.16 -15.23 -8.22
C PHE A 219 2.63 -13.88 -8.74
N HIS A 220 2.11 -13.88 -9.97
CA HIS A 220 1.54 -12.67 -10.58
C HIS A 220 0.14 -12.32 -10.09
N ALA A 221 -0.56 -13.22 -9.40
CA ALA A 221 -1.87 -12.95 -8.84
C ALA A 221 -1.83 -12.36 -7.42
N VAL A 222 -0.71 -12.50 -6.71
CA VAL A 222 -0.57 -11.94 -5.35
C VAL A 222 0.19 -10.61 -5.33
N LEU A 223 1.13 -10.40 -6.26
CA LEU A 223 1.81 -9.11 -6.44
C LEU A 223 0.83 -8.09 -7.03
N ALA A 224 0.61 -6.99 -6.34
CA ALA A 224 -0.44 -6.00 -6.64
C ALA A 224 -1.85 -6.61 -6.75
N GLY A 225 -2.06 -7.81 -6.18
CA GLY A 225 -3.31 -8.57 -6.22
C GLY A 225 -4.27 -8.27 -5.08
N LEU A 226 -3.98 -7.24 -4.30
CA LEU A 226 -4.83 -6.71 -3.22
C LEU A 226 -5.25 -7.78 -2.19
N GLY A 227 -4.39 -8.77 -1.93
CA GLY A 227 -4.66 -9.85 -0.98
C GLY A 227 -5.74 -10.86 -1.39
N GLN A 228 -6.24 -10.81 -2.63
CA GLN A 228 -7.41 -11.60 -3.07
C GLN A 228 -7.12 -13.08 -3.32
N CYS A 229 -5.88 -13.45 -3.66
CA CYS A 229 -5.52 -14.82 -4.07
C CYS A 229 -4.61 -15.55 -3.07
N GLY A 230 -4.09 -14.85 -2.06
CA GLY A 230 -3.20 -15.44 -1.07
C GLY A 230 -2.62 -14.39 -0.14
N ILE A 231 -2.11 -14.85 0.99
CA ILE A 231 -1.45 -14.06 2.01
C ILE A 231 0.04 -14.23 1.83
N ILE A 232 0.76 -13.16 1.49
CA ILE A 232 2.22 -13.16 1.45
C ILE A 232 2.72 -13.30 2.90
N VAL A 233 3.56 -14.31 3.15
CA VAL A 233 4.19 -14.52 4.46
C VAL A 233 5.69 -14.32 4.42
N GLU A 234 6.31 -14.40 3.24
CA GLU A 234 7.74 -14.18 3.02
C GLU A 234 7.98 -13.74 1.58
N ALA A 235 8.91 -12.82 1.36
CA ALA A 235 9.34 -12.34 0.05
C ALA A 235 10.85 -12.38 -0.09
N THR A 236 11.34 -12.76 -1.26
CA THR A 236 12.76 -12.64 -1.65
C THR A 236 12.90 -11.45 -2.57
N LEU A 237 13.57 -10.42 -2.08
CA LEU A 237 13.73 -9.11 -2.71
C LEU A 237 15.06 -9.02 -3.44
N ARG A 238 15.11 -8.38 -4.60
CA ARG A 238 16.35 -8.01 -5.29
C ARG A 238 17.13 -7.01 -4.45
N LEU A 239 18.45 -7.11 -4.48
CA LEU A 239 19.37 -6.13 -3.92
C LEU A 239 20.29 -5.59 -5.02
N VAL A 240 20.62 -4.32 -4.88
CA VAL A 240 21.61 -3.61 -5.67
C VAL A 240 22.67 -3.01 -4.74
N ARG A 241 23.78 -2.52 -5.32
CA ARG A 241 24.77 -1.78 -4.54
C ARG A 241 24.15 -0.48 -4.01
N ALA A 242 24.30 -0.21 -2.73
CA ALA A 242 23.84 1.02 -2.12
C ALA A 242 24.80 2.18 -2.42
N PRO A 243 24.30 3.39 -2.69
CA PRO A 243 25.11 4.60 -2.63
C PRO A 243 25.44 4.92 -1.15
N GLU A 244 26.51 5.64 -0.89
CA GLU A 244 26.85 6.15 0.44
C GLU A 244 26.16 7.48 0.70
N THR A 245 26.15 8.34 -0.31
CA THR A 245 25.58 9.70 -0.27
C THR A 245 24.67 9.93 -1.45
N VAL A 246 23.83 10.92 -1.32
CA VAL A 246 22.98 11.42 -2.42
C VAL A 246 23.15 12.93 -2.54
N ARG A 247 23.06 13.44 -3.77
CA ARG A 247 22.92 14.85 -4.07
C ARG A 247 21.46 15.13 -4.36
N HIS A 248 20.84 15.88 -3.48
CA HIS A 248 19.42 16.20 -3.49
C HIS A 248 19.19 17.59 -4.05
N TYR A 249 18.23 17.74 -4.97
CA TYR A 249 17.84 18.99 -5.60
C TYR A 249 16.36 19.27 -5.39
N ARG A 250 16.04 20.54 -5.14
CA ARG A 250 14.68 21.06 -5.19
C ARG A 250 14.65 22.21 -6.20
N LEU A 251 13.79 22.06 -7.22
CA LEU A 251 13.70 22.97 -8.36
C LEU A 251 12.26 23.50 -8.44
N SER A 252 12.07 24.81 -8.52
CA SER A 252 10.74 25.41 -8.62
C SER A 252 10.38 25.72 -10.06
N TYR A 253 9.08 25.62 -10.37
CA TYR A 253 8.51 25.85 -11.69
C TYR A 253 7.27 26.75 -11.59
N ASP A 254 7.11 27.65 -12.57
CA ASP A 254 6.01 28.61 -12.62
C ASP A 254 4.71 28.01 -13.16
N ASP A 255 4.80 26.97 -13.99
CA ASP A 255 3.63 26.34 -14.59
C ASP A 255 3.69 24.81 -14.57
N LEU A 256 2.49 24.21 -14.54
CA LEU A 256 2.31 22.76 -14.43
C LEU A 256 2.79 21.99 -15.68
N GLU A 257 2.62 22.54 -16.89
CA GLU A 257 3.03 21.84 -18.11
C GLU A 257 4.54 21.73 -18.19
N THR A 258 5.25 22.85 -17.97
CA THR A 258 6.74 22.86 -17.94
C THR A 258 7.27 21.92 -16.87
N PHE A 259 6.65 21.91 -15.69
CA PHE A 259 7.00 21.02 -14.59
C PHE A 259 6.85 19.54 -14.95
N LEU A 260 5.75 19.14 -15.60
CA LEU A 260 5.53 17.75 -16.01
C LEU A 260 6.42 17.38 -17.22
N ASP A 261 6.65 18.31 -18.15
CA ASP A 261 7.51 18.09 -19.30
C ASP A 261 8.97 17.81 -18.88
N ASP A 262 9.50 18.60 -17.94
CA ASP A 262 10.85 18.39 -17.44
C ASP A 262 10.98 17.07 -16.69
N GLN A 263 9.98 16.66 -15.90
CA GLN A 263 9.94 15.32 -15.33
C GLN A 263 9.98 14.23 -16.42
N ARG A 264 9.22 14.42 -17.51
CA ARG A 264 9.20 13.48 -18.65
C ARG A 264 10.59 13.36 -19.31
N VAL A 265 11.27 14.49 -19.47
CA VAL A 265 12.66 14.51 -19.99
C VAL A 265 13.59 13.75 -19.04
N LEU A 266 13.52 14.05 -17.75
CA LEU A 266 14.40 13.44 -16.75
C LEU A 266 14.28 11.93 -16.67
N VAL A 267 13.04 11.38 -16.69
CA VAL A 267 12.87 9.93 -16.60
C VAL A 267 13.26 9.20 -17.86
N ARG A 268 13.11 9.83 -19.06
CA ARG A 268 13.61 9.28 -20.33
C ARG A 268 15.12 9.25 -20.39
N GLU A 269 15.77 10.31 -19.96
CA GLU A 269 17.22 10.42 -19.97
C GLU A 269 17.89 9.65 -18.82
N GLY A 270 17.18 9.42 -17.71
CA GLY A 270 17.69 8.69 -16.55
C GLY A 270 18.84 9.41 -15.84
N ARG A 271 18.88 10.76 -15.88
CA ARG A 271 19.94 11.56 -15.24
C ARG A 271 19.91 11.49 -13.71
N PHE A 272 18.73 11.32 -13.12
CA PHE A 272 18.54 11.19 -11.68
C PHE A 272 18.11 9.77 -11.32
N ASP A 273 18.42 9.37 -10.09
CA ASP A 273 18.05 8.06 -9.55
C ASP A 273 16.67 8.10 -8.88
N TYR A 274 16.24 9.28 -8.45
CA TYR A 274 14.94 9.55 -7.83
C TYR A 274 14.35 10.82 -8.45
N VAL A 275 13.06 10.80 -8.79
CA VAL A 275 12.32 11.94 -9.34
C VAL A 275 10.91 11.93 -8.75
N GLU A 276 10.54 13.02 -8.07
CA GLU A 276 9.22 13.25 -7.52
C GLU A 276 8.83 14.72 -7.71
N GLY A 277 7.56 14.98 -7.90
CA GLY A 277 7.03 16.32 -7.95
C GLY A 277 6.06 16.59 -6.81
N GLN A 278 6.04 17.83 -6.35
CA GLN A 278 5.09 18.31 -5.35
C GLN A 278 4.36 19.55 -5.85
N VAL A 279 3.09 19.72 -5.43
CA VAL A 279 2.33 20.93 -5.71
C VAL A 279 1.81 21.49 -4.40
N SER A 280 2.09 22.76 -4.15
CA SER A 280 1.66 23.47 -2.95
C SER A 280 0.80 24.68 -3.30
N ALA A 281 0.00 25.14 -2.33
CA ALA A 281 -0.75 26.37 -2.46
C ALA A 281 0.18 27.59 -2.39
N ASP A 282 -0.09 28.58 -3.22
CA ASP A 282 0.52 29.90 -3.10
C ASP A 282 -0.10 30.72 -1.95
N ALA A 283 0.37 31.95 -1.77
CA ALA A 283 -0.15 32.85 -0.74
C ALA A 283 -1.65 33.21 -0.91
N GLY A 284 -2.21 33.02 -2.10
CA GLY A 284 -3.64 33.21 -2.41
C GLY A 284 -4.47 31.93 -2.22
N GLY A 285 -3.84 30.82 -1.87
CA GLY A 285 -4.50 29.51 -1.68
C GLY A 285 -4.70 28.69 -2.95
N ALA A 286 -4.15 29.12 -4.08
CA ALA A 286 -4.22 28.35 -5.33
C ALA A 286 -3.05 27.38 -5.44
N PHE A 287 -3.31 26.13 -5.83
CA PHE A 287 -2.31 25.05 -5.97
C PHE A 287 -1.53 25.24 -7.29
N ARG A 288 -0.51 26.06 -7.27
CA ARG A 288 0.34 26.41 -8.42
C ARG A 288 1.81 26.62 -8.11
N VAL A 289 2.28 26.28 -6.91
CA VAL A 289 3.70 26.22 -6.59
C VAL A 289 4.18 24.82 -6.87
N HIS A 290 4.89 24.63 -7.98
CA HIS A 290 5.38 23.33 -8.42
C HIS A 290 6.84 23.15 -8.02
N THR A 291 7.16 22.10 -7.31
CA THR A 291 8.51 21.78 -6.86
C THR A 291 8.90 20.38 -7.32
N LEU A 292 9.98 20.28 -8.09
CA LEU A 292 10.59 19.01 -8.46
C LEU A 292 11.64 18.65 -7.41
N GLU A 293 11.51 17.46 -6.82
CA GLU A 293 12.54 16.79 -6.04
C GLU A 293 13.26 15.81 -6.94
N ALA A 294 14.55 16.03 -7.18
CA ALA A 294 15.39 15.17 -7.99
C ALA A 294 16.65 14.79 -7.22
N VAL A 295 17.05 13.50 -7.30
CA VAL A 295 18.19 13.02 -6.52
C VAL A 295 19.11 12.17 -7.37
N ALA A 296 20.39 12.53 -7.35
CA ALA A 296 21.47 11.74 -7.95
C ALA A 296 22.20 10.95 -6.86
N TYR A 297 22.37 9.65 -7.06
CA TYR A 297 23.09 8.80 -6.12
C TYR A 297 24.59 8.93 -6.35
N GLY A 298 25.31 9.33 -5.32
CA GLY A 298 26.75 9.46 -5.33
C GLY A 298 27.42 8.08 -5.47
N PRO A 299 28.47 7.96 -6.32
CA PRO A 299 29.23 6.72 -6.37
C PRO A 299 29.97 6.54 -5.02
N PRO A 300 30.17 5.30 -4.57
CA PRO A 300 30.90 5.02 -3.33
C PRO A 300 32.36 5.51 -3.39
N THR A 301 32.88 5.66 -4.59
CA THR A 301 34.20 6.21 -4.89
C THR A 301 34.13 6.92 -6.24
N GLY A 302 34.40 8.22 -6.28
CA GLY A 302 34.36 9.01 -7.51
C GLY A 302 34.07 10.49 -7.25
N PRO A 303 34.08 11.31 -8.30
CA PRO A 303 33.74 12.73 -8.18
C PRO A 303 32.26 12.90 -7.81
N ALA A 304 31.95 14.00 -7.14
CA ALA A 304 30.57 14.44 -6.90
C ALA A 304 29.81 14.59 -8.25
N PRO A 305 28.46 14.43 -8.24
CA PRO A 305 27.66 14.69 -9.43
C PRO A 305 27.90 16.09 -10.01
N ASP A 306 27.94 16.20 -11.33
CA ASP A 306 28.07 17.47 -12.04
C ASP A 306 26.70 18.16 -12.10
N ASP A 307 26.48 19.17 -11.26
CA ASP A 307 25.24 19.94 -11.19
C ASP A 307 24.85 20.53 -12.56
N ALA A 308 25.82 21.08 -13.31
CA ALA A 308 25.55 21.68 -14.60
C ALA A 308 25.08 20.65 -15.64
N ALA A 309 25.65 19.44 -15.61
CA ALA A 309 25.23 18.35 -16.47
C ALA A 309 23.85 17.80 -16.09
N LEU A 310 23.59 17.68 -14.79
CA LEU A 310 22.30 17.17 -14.26
C LEU A 310 21.14 18.11 -14.54
N LEU A 311 21.35 19.42 -14.40
CA LEU A 311 20.30 20.45 -14.57
C LEU A 311 20.20 20.98 -16.01
N ARG A 312 21.08 20.55 -16.92
CA ARG A 312 21.14 21.08 -18.29
C ARG A 312 19.79 20.96 -19.00
N GLY A 313 19.31 22.11 -19.53
CA GLY A 313 18.11 22.18 -20.37
C GLY A 313 16.79 22.08 -19.61
N LEU A 314 16.81 22.00 -18.28
CA LEU A 314 15.60 22.13 -17.48
C LEU A 314 15.15 23.59 -17.43
N ARG A 315 13.83 23.77 -17.39
CA ARG A 315 13.16 25.10 -17.45
C ARG A 315 12.70 25.60 -16.08
N HIS A 316 13.29 25.09 -15.00
CA HIS A 316 13.07 25.54 -13.63
C HIS A 316 13.56 27.00 -13.45
N ASP A 317 13.09 27.67 -12.38
CA ASP A 317 13.65 28.95 -11.96
C ASP A 317 15.07 28.76 -11.36
N PRO A 318 16.13 29.24 -12.04
CA PRO A 318 17.49 29.04 -11.56
C PRO A 318 17.78 29.75 -10.23
N SER A 319 17.00 30.80 -9.87
CA SER A 319 17.20 31.55 -8.65
C SER A 319 16.70 30.81 -7.39
N THR A 320 15.92 29.75 -7.57
CA THR A 320 15.28 28.98 -6.50
C THR A 320 15.90 27.60 -6.31
N VAL A 321 17.01 27.30 -6.98
CA VAL A 321 17.68 26.01 -6.86
C VAL A 321 18.22 25.80 -5.45
N HIS A 322 17.75 24.76 -4.79
CA HIS A 322 18.33 24.26 -3.57
C HIS A 322 18.97 22.91 -3.83
N SER A 323 20.25 22.75 -3.48
CA SER A 323 20.93 21.46 -3.56
C SER A 323 21.78 21.20 -2.33
N GLY A 324 21.96 19.93 -1.98
CA GLY A 324 22.79 19.53 -0.85
C GLY A 324 23.07 18.05 -0.86
N ASP A 325 24.16 17.67 -0.20
CA ASP A 325 24.54 16.27 -0.04
C ASP A 325 24.08 15.76 1.32
N LEU A 326 23.56 14.52 1.36
CA LEU A 326 23.19 13.85 2.60
C LEU A 326 23.48 12.35 2.51
N PRO A 327 23.61 11.65 3.66
CA PRO A 327 23.71 10.21 3.69
C PRO A 327 22.50 9.55 3.02
N TYR A 328 22.73 8.47 2.30
CA TYR A 328 21.63 7.78 1.57
C TYR A 328 20.48 7.35 2.49
N TYR A 329 20.78 6.80 3.68
CA TYR A 329 19.72 6.40 4.60
C TYR A 329 18.90 7.60 5.11
N ASP A 330 19.56 8.73 5.38
CA ASP A 330 18.86 9.95 5.85
C ASP A 330 17.91 10.49 4.78
N PHE A 331 18.29 10.37 3.49
CA PHE A 331 17.38 10.67 2.40
C PHE A 331 16.19 9.71 2.34
N LEU A 332 16.43 8.40 2.47
CA LEU A 332 15.34 7.41 2.49
C LEU A 332 14.36 7.65 3.64
N ASP A 333 14.86 8.02 4.82
CA ASP A 333 14.07 8.20 6.06
C ASP A 333 13.68 9.67 6.32
N ARG A 334 13.74 10.51 5.26
CA ARG A 334 13.51 11.97 5.35
C ARG A 334 12.12 12.37 5.86
N LEU A 335 11.14 11.46 5.76
CA LEU A 335 9.79 11.71 6.30
C LEU A 335 9.67 11.41 7.79
N ALA A 336 10.62 10.72 8.41
CA ALA A 336 10.50 10.32 9.82
C ALA A 336 10.30 11.51 10.79
N PRO A 337 11.00 12.65 10.65
CA PRO A 337 10.76 13.82 11.50
C PRO A 337 9.37 14.43 11.30
N LEU A 338 8.88 14.50 10.06
CA LEU A 338 7.54 15.01 9.75
C LEU A 338 6.47 14.11 10.34
N VAL A 339 6.57 12.79 10.14
CA VAL A 339 5.65 11.81 10.71
C VAL A 339 5.63 11.86 12.24
N ALA A 340 6.79 12.11 12.88
CA ALA A 340 6.86 12.28 14.33
C ALA A 340 6.10 13.53 14.77
N ALA A 341 6.28 14.66 14.07
CA ALA A 341 5.56 15.91 14.33
C ALA A 341 4.04 15.76 14.12
N ASP A 342 3.60 15.07 13.06
CA ASP A 342 2.18 14.80 12.79
C ASP A 342 1.53 13.95 13.90
N LYS A 343 2.26 12.97 14.41
CA LYS A 343 1.80 12.16 15.55
C LYS A 343 1.67 12.98 16.83
N GLU A 344 2.64 13.85 17.10
CA GLU A 344 2.62 14.75 18.26
C GLU A 344 1.49 15.79 18.15
N ALA A 345 1.23 16.30 16.96
CA ALA A 345 0.15 17.23 16.67
C ALA A 345 -1.24 16.57 16.58
N GLY A 346 -1.32 15.23 16.66
CA GLY A 346 -2.56 14.48 16.55
C GLY A 346 -3.10 14.33 15.12
N VAL A 347 -2.41 14.82 14.10
CA VAL A 347 -2.79 14.70 12.68
C VAL A 347 -2.91 13.25 12.25
N TRP A 348 -2.15 12.34 12.89
CA TRP A 348 -2.21 10.91 12.61
C TRP A 348 -3.58 10.27 12.86
N THR A 349 -4.46 10.93 13.60
CA THR A 349 -5.83 10.49 13.88
C THR A 349 -6.88 11.17 13.00
N TYR A 350 -6.45 11.96 12.02
CA TYR A 350 -7.35 12.60 11.06
C TYR A 350 -7.89 11.58 10.05
N ALA A 351 -9.03 11.89 9.44
CA ALA A 351 -9.51 11.12 8.32
C ALA A 351 -8.65 11.42 7.07
N HIS A 352 -8.32 10.38 6.29
CA HIS A 352 -7.45 10.50 5.12
C HIS A 352 -8.21 10.09 3.82
N PRO A 353 -9.06 10.95 3.28
CA PRO A 353 -9.78 10.69 2.02
C PRO A 353 -8.84 10.89 0.81
N TRP A 354 -7.83 10.04 0.68
CA TRP A 354 -6.80 10.13 -0.34
C TRP A 354 -7.31 9.87 -1.74
N LEU A 355 -6.89 10.70 -2.69
CA LEU A 355 -7.04 10.47 -4.13
C LEU A 355 -5.69 10.01 -4.70
N ASN A 356 -5.66 8.85 -5.36
CA ASN A 356 -4.45 8.33 -6.00
C ASN A 356 -4.79 7.86 -7.43
N LEU A 357 -4.30 8.59 -8.42
CA LEU A 357 -4.62 8.37 -9.84
C LEU A 357 -3.37 8.06 -10.65
N MET A 358 -3.47 7.09 -11.55
CA MET A 358 -2.52 6.85 -12.62
C MET A 358 -3.00 7.60 -13.87
N LEU A 359 -2.35 8.69 -14.23
CA LEU A 359 -2.73 9.53 -15.34
C LEU A 359 -1.86 9.27 -16.58
N PRO A 360 -2.45 9.19 -17.80
CA PRO A 360 -1.69 9.20 -19.04
C PRO A 360 -0.86 10.47 -19.16
N GLY A 361 0.38 10.38 -19.66
CA GLY A 361 1.27 11.51 -19.81
C GLY A 361 0.70 12.64 -20.68
N SER A 362 -0.06 12.27 -21.72
CA SER A 362 -0.73 13.23 -22.62
C SER A 362 -1.86 14.02 -21.96
N SER A 363 -2.46 13.51 -20.89
CA SER A 363 -3.63 14.10 -20.24
C SER A 363 -3.37 14.52 -18.79
N ALA A 364 -2.17 14.25 -18.27
CA ALA A 364 -1.84 14.49 -16.87
C ALA A 364 -2.02 15.96 -16.47
N ALA A 365 -1.51 16.90 -17.27
CA ALA A 365 -1.66 18.33 -17.00
C ALA A 365 -3.14 18.76 -16.98
N THR A 366 -3.93 18.37 -17.97
CA THR A 366 -5.34 18.77 -18.07
C THR A 366 -6.20 18.21 -16.93
N VAL A 367 -6.01 16.90 -16.60
CA VAL A 367 -6.81 16.27 -15.55
C VAL A 367 -6.42 16.80 -14.17
N SER A 368 -5.12 16.90 -13.88
CA SER A 368 -4.66 17.38 -12.59
C SER A 368 -4.94 18.87 -12.38
N ALA A 369 -4.79 19.72 -13.42
CA ALA A 369 -5.16 21.15 -13.33
C ALA A 369 -6.63 21.33 -12.94
N ARG A 370 -7.55 20.52 -13.52
CA ARG A 370 -8.97 20.57 -13.15
C ARG A 370 -9.18 20.24 -11.66
N ILE A 371 -8.47 19.23 -11.14
CA ILE A 371 -8.57 18.80 -9.73
C ILE A 371 -7.96 19.87 -8.82
N LEU A 372 -6.76 20.36 -9.15
CA LEU A 372 -6.05 21.39 -8.38
C LEU A 372 -6.81 22.72 -8.32
N ASN A 373 -7.47 23.13 -9.41
CA ASN A 373 -8.30 24.33 -9.43
C ASN A 373 -9.56 24.23 -8.57
N ALA A 374 -10.04 23.01 -8.27
CA ALA A 374 -11.17 22.77 -7.40
C ALA A 374 -10.79 22.54 -5.95
N LEU A 375 -9.50 22.21 -5.69
CA LEU A 375 -8.97 21.92 -4.36
C LEU A 375 -8.72 23.22 -3.59
N THR A 376 -9.09 23.25 -2.32
CA THR A 376 -8.77 24.36 -1.42
C THR A 376 -7.74 23.93 -0.37
N PRO A 377 -6.98 24.85 0.24
CA PRO A 377 -6.09 24.50 1.35
C PRO A 377 -6.81 23.83 2.52
N ALA A 378 -8.07 24.17 2.78
CA ALA A 378 -8.88 23.51 3.80
C ALA A 378 -9.22 22.05 3.44
N ASP A 379 -9.39 21.74 2.15
CA ASP A 379 -9.61 20.37 1.69
C ASP A 379 -8.38 19.48 1.82
N LEU A 380 -7.21 20.05 1.58
CA LEU A 380 -5.94 19.33 1.73
C LEU A 380 -5.57 19.17 3.21
N GLY A 381 -5.81 20.20 4.04
CA GLY A 381 -5.36 20.26 5.42
C GLY A 381 -3.82 20.20 5.51
N PRO A 382 -3.25 19.48 6.47
CA PRO A 382 -1.81 19.24 6.57
C PRO A 382 -1.27 18.22 5.54
N GLY A 383 -2.07 17.81 4.59
CA GLY A 383 -1.72 16.86 3.55
C GLY A 383 -0.77 17.41 2.47
N VAL A 384 -0.53 16.62 1.42
CA VAL A 384 0.40 16.94 0.34
C VAL A 384 -0.16 16.51 -1.02
N VAL A 385 0.23 17.21 -2.09
CA VAL A 385 -0.04 16.80 -3.47
C VAL A 385 1.26 16.37 -4.12
N LEU A 386 1.28 15.13 -4.69
CA LEU A 386 2.46 14.52 -5.26
C LEU A 386 2.25 14.13 -6.72
N PHE A 387 3.37 14.14 -7.47
CA PHE A 387 3.47 13.59 -8.82
C PHE A 387 4.70 12.69 -8.92
N TYR A 388 4.52 11.46 -9.40
CA TYR A 388 5.62 10.56 -9.73
C TYR A 388 5.58 10.19 -11.21
N PRO A 389 6.60 10.53 -11.99
CA PRO A 389 6.68 10.10 -13.37
C PRO A 389 7.05 8.61 -13.43
N LEU A 390 6.32 7.86 -14.24
CA LEU A 390 6.43 6.41 -14.39
C LEU A 390 6.78 6.08 -15.85
N LEU A 391 7.72 5.17 -16.06
CA LEU A 391 7.97 4.57 -17.37
C LEU A 391 7.25 3.23 -17.49
N ARG A 392 6.39 3.10 -18.51
CA ARG A 392 5.54 1.92 -18.72
C ARG A 392 6.35 0.63 -18.90
N ASP A 393 7.52 0.70 -19.55
CA ASP A 393 8.39 -0.45 -19.80
C ASP A 393 9.07 -1.00 -18.53
N ARG A 394 9.08 -0.22 -17.45
CA ARG A 394 9.63 -0.62 -16.14
C ARG A 394 8.62 -1.34 -15.28
N LEU A 395 7.33 -1.17 -15.53
CA LEU A 395 6.24 -1.77 -14.75
C LEU A 395 5.81 -3.09 -15.41
N THR A 396 6.32 -4.20 -14.90
CA THR A 396 6.13 -5.53 -15.49
C THR A 396 5.10 -6.39 -14.79
N THR A 397 4.68 -5.99 -13.57
CA THR A 397 3.68 -6.72 -12.76
C THR A 397 2.28 -6.52 -13.33
N PRO A 398 1.58 -7.58 -13.79
CA PRO A 398 0.36 -7.44 -14.60
C PRO A 398 -0.83 -6.79 -13.89
N LEU A 399 -0.90 -6.90 -12.54
CA LEU A 399 -2.00 -6.35 -11.74
C LEU A 399 -1.73 -4.92 -11.26
N LEU A 400 -0.49 -4.41 -11.36
CA LEU A 400 -0.19 -2.99 -11.18
C LEU A 400 -0.62 -2.24 -12.43
N ARG A 401 -1.80 -1.64 -12.38
CA ARG A 401 -2.42 -0.99 -13.55
C ARG A 401 -1.94 0.45 -13.70
N THR A 402 -1.60 0.82 -14.91
CA THR A 402 -1.25 2.18 -15.33
C THR A 402 -1.82 2.43 -16.73
N SER A 403 -1.65 3.62 -17.29
CA SER A 403 -2.02 3.90 -18.68
C SER A 403 -1.15 3.11 -19.67
N ASP A 404 -1.57 3.03 -20.92
CA ASP A 404 -0.82 2.34 -21.99
C ASP A 404 0.25 3.24 -22.64
N GLU A 405 0.38 4.51 -22.21
CA GLU A 405 1.40 5.44 -22.71
C GLU A 405 2.79 5.13 -22.14
N GLU A 406 3.84 5.55 -22.86
CA GLU A 406 5.24 5.41 -22.47
C GLU A 406 5.50 6.00 -21.09
N VAL A 407 5.02 7.23 -20.88
CA VAL A 407 5.11 7.95 -19.60
C VAL A 407 3.72 8.13 -19.02
N SER A 408 3.56 7.75 -17.78
CA SER A 408 2.37 8.02 -16.95
C SER A 408 2.79 8.77 -15.70
N TYR A 409 1.83 9.33 -15.00
CA TYR A 409 2.07 9.95 -13.70
C TYR A 409 1.17 9.32 -12.63
N LEU A 410 1.75 8.95 -11.51
CA LEU A 410 0.98 8.82 -10.27
C LEU A 410 0.72 10.24 -9.76
N PHE A 411 -0.53 10.61 -9.64
CA PHE A 411 -0.99 11.88 -9.09
C PHE A 411 -1.76 11.61 -7.80
N ASP A 412 -1.25 12.13 -6.72
CA ASP A 412 -1.78 11.91 -5.38
C ASP A 412 -2.24 13.24 -4.76
N VAL A 413 -3.45 13.25 -4.18
CA VAL A 413 -3.92 14.29 -3.26
C VAL A 413 -4.15 13.61 -1.91
N LEU A 414 -3.21 13.79 -1.01
CA LEU A 414 -3.16 13.12 0.27
C LEU A 414 -3.78 14.00 1.36
N SER A 415 -5.07 14.25 1.27
CA SER A 415 -5.83 15.09 2.21
C SER A 415 -5.86 14.49 3.62
N ALA A 416 -5.83 15.37 4.63
CA ALA A 416 -6.03 15.00 6.03
C ALA A 416 -7.07 15.94 6.66
N VAL A 417 -8.18 15.38 7.11
CA VAL A 417 -9.38 16.10 7.57
C VAL A 417 -9.62 15.82 9.05
N PRO A 418 -9.88 16.82 9.90
CA PRO A 418 -10.17 16.62 11.32
C PRO A 418 -11.27 15.56 11.54
N PRO A 419 -11.19 14.75 12.62
CA PRO A 419 -12.10 13.60 12.83
C PRO A 419 -13.58 13.96 12.88
N ASP A 420 -13.92 15.16 13.34
CA ASP A 420 -15.29 15.60 13.50
C ASP A 420 -15.91 16.22 12.22
N ASP A 421 -15.11 16.44 11.17
CA ASP A 421 -15.57 17.02 9.91
C ASP A 421 -15.95 15.95 8.86
N THR A 422 -16.95 15.15 9.21
CA THR A 422 -17.47 14.10 8.33
C THR A 422 -18.07 14.66 7.03
N ALA A 423 -18.59 15.89 7.05
CA ALA A 423 -19.14 16.53 5.85
C ALA A 423 -18.05 16.81 4.78
N THR A 424 -16.88 17.26 5.21
CA THR A 424 -15.73 17.40 4.30
C THR A 424 -15.24 16.05 3.80
N VAL A 425 -15.18 15.02 4.63
CA VAL A 425 -14.82 13.64 4.21
C VAL A 425 -15.78 13.16 3.11
N ASP A 426 -17.09 13.23 3.32
CA ASP A 426 -18.11 12.78 2.34
C ASP A 426 -18.01 13.55 1.00
N ARG A 427 -17.76 14.85 1.09
CA ARG A 427 -17.58 15.70 -0.09
C ARG A 427 -16.30 15.31 -0.86
N LEU A 428 -15.19 15.07 -0.16
CA LEU A 428 -13.94 14.65 -0.79
C LEU A 428 -14.03 13.24 -1.38
N LEU A 429 -14.69 12.28 -0.75
CA LEU A 429 -14.97 10.98 -1.36
C LEU A 429 -15.79 11.08 -2.65
N THR A 430 -16.78 11.99 -2.68
CA THR A 430 -17.55 12.27 -3.89
C THR A 430 -16.68 12.93 -4.98
N ALA A 431 -15.81 13.86 -4.60
CA ALA A 431 -14.86 14.49 -5.50
C ALA A 431 -13.84 13.50 -6.04
N ASN A 432 -13.32 12.59 -5.19
CA ASN A 432 -12.40 11.52 -5.58
C ASN A 432 -13.04 10.59 -6.63
N ARG A 433 -14.32 10.25 -6.46
CA ARG A 433 -15.05 9.44 -7.45
C ARG A 433 -15.15 10.20 -8.78
N SER A 434 -15.50 11.46 -8.77
CA SER A 434 -15.61 12.30 -9.99
C SER A 434 -14.25 12.50 -10.67
N ALA A 435 -13.18 12.66 -9.88
CA ALA A 435 -11.80 12.76 -10.38
C ALA A 435 -11.36 11.45 -11.07
N TYR A 436 -11.67 10.30 -10.46
CA TYR A 436 -11.41 8.99 -11.06
C TYR A 436 -12.17 8.81 -12.39
N GLU A 437 -13.44 9.19 -12.45
CA GLU A 437 -14.23 9.10 -13.70
C GLU A 437 -13.65 9.96 -14.81
N ALA A 438 -13.17 11.17 -14.48
CA ALA A 438 -12.49 12.04 -15.43
C ALA A 438 -11.15 11.43 -15.90
N ALA A 439 -10.37 10.83 -15.00
CA ALA A 439 -9.13 10.12 -15.35
C ALA A 439 -9.42 8.89 -16.23
N ALA A 440 -10.42 8.09 -15.88
CA ALA A 440 -10.79 6.89 -16.62
C ALA A 440 -11.28 7.22 -18.05
N ALA A 441 -11.94 8.34 -18.26
CA ALA A 441 -12.39 8.81 -19.58
C ALA A 441 -11.22 9.07 -20.55
N VAL A 442 -10.01 9.30 -20.05
CA VAL A 442 -8.80 9.54 -20.85
C VAL A 442 -7.80 8.37 -20.76
N GLY A 443 -8.23 7.19 -20.28
CA GLY A 443 -7.36 6.00 -20.16
C GLY A 443 -6.53 5.92 -18.87
N GLY A 444 -6.78 6.79 -17.89
CA GLY A 444 -6.22 6.70 -16.55
C GLY A 444 -6.92 5.65 -15.69
N THR A 445 -6.38 5.40 -14.52
CA THR A 445 -6.95 4.48 -13.53
C THR A 445 -6.59 4.93 -12.11
N GLN A 446 -7.05 4.19 -11.08
CA GLN A 446 -6.58 4.46 -9.72
C GLN A 446 -5.31 3.67 -9.39
N TYR A 447 -4.53 4.16 -8.43
CA TYR A 447 -3.60 3.36 -7.65
C TYR A 447 -4.33 2.96 -6.35
N PRO A 448 -4.54 1.64 -6.08
CA PRO A 448 -5.53 1.20 -5.10
C PRO A 448 -5.06 1.29 -3.64
N VAL A 449 -4.40 2.37 -3.29
CA VAL A 449 -4.07 2.78 -1.92
C VAL A 449 -4.94 3.96 -1.46
N GLY A 450 -5.79 4.52 -2.35
CA GLY A 450 -6.63 5.66 -2.07
C GLY A 450 -8.03 5.31 -1.56
N SER A 451 -8.80 6.37 -1.32
CA SER A 451 -10.18 6.35 -0.82
C SER A 451 -11.16 6.69 -1.94
N ILE A 452 -11.18 5.85 -2.98
CA ILE A 452 -12.11 6.00 -4.10
C ILE A 452 -13.18 4.91 -3.99
N PRO A 453 -14.47 5.25 -3.79
CA PRO A 453 -15.53 4.25 -3.73
C PRO A 453 -15.64 3.48 -5.05
N PHE A 454 -15.38 2.17 -5.03
CA PHE A 454 -15.46 1.28 -6.18
C PHE A 454 -16.54 0.23 -5.99
N THR A 455 -17.28 -0.03 -7.06
CA THR A 455 -18.16 -1.19 -7.20
C THR A 455 -17.39 -2.40 -7.77
N ARG A 456 -18.00 -3.58 -7.72
CA ARG A 456 -17.45 -4.78 -8.41
C ARG A 456 -17.29 -4.58 -9.92
N ALA A 457 -18.11 -3.75 -10.54
CA ALA A 457 -17.99 -3.41 -11.97
C ALA A 457 -16.76 -2.53 -12.22
N ASP A 458 -16.51 -1.56 -11.36
CA ASP A 458 -15.33 -0.69 -11.44
C ASP A 458 -14.03 -1.53 -11.32
N TRP A 459 -13.97 -2.50 -10.40
CA TRP A 459 -12.82 -3.39 -10.26
C TRP A 459 -12.57 -4.23 -11.52
N ARG A 460 -13.62 -4.71 -12.20
CA ARG A 460 -13.46 -5.43 -13.47
C ARG A 460 -12.88 -4.51 -14.55
N THR A 461 -13.35 -3.28 -14.63
CA THR A 461 -12.83 -2.27 -15.55
C THR A 461 -11.39 -1.90 -15.20
N HIS A 462 -11.08 -1.71 -13.91
CA HIS A 462 -9.73 -1.41 -13.43
C HIS A 462 -8.72 -2.47 -13.85
N PHE A 463 -9.00 -3.75 -13.59
CA PHE A 463 -8.09 -4.82 -13.99
C PHE A 463 -8.12 -5.12 -15.50
N GLY A 464 -9.17 -4.74 -16.23
CA GLY A 464 -9.27 -4.84 -17.69
C GLY A 464 -8.81 -6.21 -18.22
N ALA A 465 -7.82 -6.22 -19.10
CA ALA A 465 -7.25 -7.43 -19.69
C ALA A 465 -6.63 -8.41 -18.67
N ALA A 466 -6.27 -7.96 -17.47
CA ALA A 466 -5.74 -8.80 -16.40
C ALA A 466 -6.85 -9.49 -15.58
N TRP A 467 -8.11 -9.01 -15.64
CA TRP A 467 -9.24 -9.56 -14.89
C TRP A 467 -9.47 -11.06 -15.05
N PRO A 468 -9.46 -11.65 -16.28
CA PRO A 468 -9.64 -13.09 -16.44
C PRO A 468 -8.59 -13.92 -15.70
N ARG A 469 -7.32 -13.47 -15.67
CA ARG A 469 -6.23 -14.13 -14.95
C ARG A 469 -6.43 -14.04 -13.44
N LEU A 470 -6.76 -12.86 -12.92
CA LEU A 470 -7.04 -12.66 -11.49
C LEU A 470 -8.24 -13.52 -11.05
N LYS A 471 -9.33 -13.53 -11.82
CA LYS A 471 -10.52 -14.35 -11.55
C LYS A 471 -10.21 -15.86 -11.58
N SER A 472 -9.34 -16.31 -12.49
CA SER A 472 -8.90 -17.70 -12.56
C SER A 472 -8.06 -18.07 -11.33
N ALA A 473 -7.09 -17.24 -10.97
CA ALA A 473 -6.27 -17.44 -9.78
C ALA A 473 -7.12 -17.45 -8.50
N LYS A 474 -8.09 -16.53 -8.36
CA LYS A 474 -9.03 -16.53 -7.23
C LYS A 474 -9.74 -17.86 -7.09
N ARG A 475 -10.28 -18.41 -8.18
CA ARG A 475 -10.96 -19.73 -8.16
C ARG A 475 -10.03 -20.89 -7.81
N THR A 476 -8.77 -20.82 -8.24
CA THR A 476 -7.77 -21.87 -8.00
C THR A 476 -7.25 -21.84 -6.58
N TYR A 477 -6.88 -20.65 -6.09
CA TYR A 477 -6.14 -20.48 -4.83
C TYR A 477 -7.02 -20.07 -3.64
N ASP A 478 -8.23 -19.60 -3.89
CA ASP A 478 -9.25 -19.34 -2.87
C ASP A 478 -10.63 -19.81 -3.31
N PRO A 479 -10.82 -21.13 -3.49
CA PRO A 479 -12.03 -21.70 -4.10
C PRO A 479 -13.30 -21.43 -3.29
N ARG A 480 -13.20 -21.17 -1.99
CA ARG A 480 -14.33 -20.82 -1.13
C ARG A 480 -14.54 -19.31 -0.97
N GLY A 481 -13.65 -18.50 -1.54
CA GLY A 481 -13.77 -17.05 -1.51
C GLY A 481 -13.65 -16.42 -0.12
N ILE A 482 -12.82 -17.02 0.76
CA ILE A 482 -12.65 -16.51 2.13
C ILE A 482 -11.69 -15.33 2.23
N LEU A 483 -10.75 -15.17 1.30
CA LEU A 483 -9.84 -14.01 1.28
C LEU A 483 -10.59 -12.81 0.71
N VAL A 484 -11.16 -12.01 1.59
CA VAL A 484 -12.02 -10.86 1.25
C VAL A 484 -11.62 -9.61 2.03
N PRO A 485 -10.38 -9.11 1.84
CA PRO A 485 -10.04 -7.81 2.38
C PRO A 485 -10.97 -6.74 1.79
N GLY A 486 -11.20 -5.66 2.53
CA GLY A 486 -12.31 -4.72 2.42
C GLY A 486 -12.57 -3.97 1.11
N GLN A 487 -11.94 -4.37 -0.02
CA GLN A 487 -12.16 -3.69 -1.31
C GLN A 487 -13.43 -4.13 -2.07
N GLY A 488 -14.07 -5.26 -1.71
CA GLY A 488 -15.29 -5.72 -2.37
C GLY A 488 -15.10 -6.12 -3.85
N ILE A 489 -13.95 -6.72 -4.20
CA ILE A 489 -13.58 -7.04 -5.60
C ILE A 489 -14.40 -8.21 -6.16
N PHE A 490 -14.65 -9.26 -5.34
CA PHE A 490 -15.34 -10.49 -5.71
C PHE A 490 -16.67 -10.67 -4.97
#